data_a3fa6c55abcfe9eb9119d396d1e03b46
#
_entry.id   a3fa6c55abcfe9eb9119d396d1e03b46
#
_cell.length_a   1.000
_cell.length_b   1.000
_cell.length_c   1.000
_cell.angle_alpha   90.00
_cell.angle_beta   90.00
_cell.angle_gamma   90.00
#
_symmetry.space_group_name_H-M   'P 1'
#
loop_
_entity.id
_entity.type
_entity.pdbx_description
1 polymer ?
#
loop_
_entity_poly.entity_id
_entity_poly.type
_entity_poly.pdbx_seq_one_letter_code
_entity_poly.pdbx_strand_id
1 'polypeptide(L)'
;ITETIEKYREHSHACLQNGDTEGNLKIWETAYSEFPRDCRVMSGLMQALNAEKIYPCPRERAERIIQLGELLLQKSTDCTQRQSALQSLCYAYETIDKTKALYYADLCGDFYATKQGLRTQILDGEEGVRACQSYLQSLIQAAAMTAVASTTKVPVSREKRIEALQFAIDLLQRLYSDGNVGFYTLDLCRYYLWLAVEYAAIVDCEKTLFALSWCCRYALAERNSQDAAYTAPMVDRMKYHRADTVKNYAGNCCDMVLKLLPDKRFDFMRQEKKFQNINEILRKNAECV
;
A
#
# COMPACT_ATOMS: atom_id res chain seq x y z
N ILE A 1 -8.10 12.58 29.03
CA ILE A 1 -7.67 13.01 27.68
C ILE A 1 -6.93 11.87 26.99
N THR A 2 -5.85 11.32 27.56
CA THR A 2 -5.06 10.25 26.91
C THR A 2 -5.91 9.01 26.62
N GLU A 3 -6.70 8.54 27.57
CA GLU A 3 -7.60 7.38 27.40
C GLU A 3 -8.67 7.65 26.33
N THR A 4 -9.21 8.87 26.28
CA THR A 4 -10.20 9.25 25.26
C THR A 4 -9.60 9.23 23.86
N ILE A 5 -8.37 9.75 23.70
CA ILE A 5 -7.66 9.73 22.40
C ILE A 5 -7.33 8.30 21.98
N GLU A 6 -6.98 7.41 22.92
CA GLU A 6 -6.73 6.02 22.60
C GLU A 6 -7.98 5.30 22.08
N LYS A 7 -9.15 5.55 22.64
CA LYS A 7 -10.44 5.05 22.11
C LYS A 7 -10.70 5.54 20.68
N TYR A 8 -10.40 6.80 20.36
CA TYR A 8 -10.48 7.27 18.97
C TYR A 8 -9.54 6.50 18.04
N ARG A 9 -8.31 6.18 18.49
CA ARG A 9 -7.36 5.37 17.72
C ARG A 9 -7.86 3.95 17.47
N GLU A 10 -8.42 3.30 18.50
CA GLU A 10 -8.99 1.96 18.37
C GLU A 10 -10.16 1.93 17.37
N HIS A 11 -11.09 2.88 17.47
CA HIS A 11 -12.20 3.00 16.54
C HIS A 11 -11.74 3.30 15.11
N SER A 12 -10.76 4.20 14.95
CA SER A 12 -10.12 4.51 13.68
C SER A 12 -9.49 3.25 13.05
N HIS A 13 -8.75 2.48 13.85
CA HIS A 13 -8.14 1.24 13.38
C HIS A 13 -9.19 0.21 12.92
N ALA A 14 -10.30 0.06 13.66
CA ALA A 14 -11.40 -0.81 13.26
C ALA A 14 -12.03 -0.38 11.91
N CYS A 15 -12.22 0.92 11.67
CA CYS A 15 -12.66 1.43 10.38
C CYS A 15 -11.68 1.06 9.26
N LEU A 16 -10.38 1.26 9.47
CA LEU A 16 -9.35 0.98 8.47
C LEU A 16 -9.18 -0.53 8.19
N GLN A 17 -9.40 -1.41 9.17
CA GLN A 17 -9.43 -2.85 8.92
C GLN A 17 -10.52 -3.25 7.92
N ASN A 18 -11.64 -2.52 7.91
CA ASN A 18 -12.78 -2.74 7.02
C ASN A 18 -12.72 -1.90 5.74
N GLY A 19 -11.71 -1.05 5.58
CA GLY A 19 -11.61 -0.13 4.44
C GLY A 19 -12.59 1.05 4.49
N ASP A 20 -13.20 1.32 5.65
CA ASP A 20 -14.09 2.44 5.89
C ASP A 20 -13.30 3.73 6.13
N THR A 21 -12.82 4.33 5.04
CA THR A 21 -12.04 5.58 5.11
C THR A 21 -12.90 6.78 5.52
N GLU A 22 -14.18 6.78 5.16
CA GLU A 22 -15.11 7.85 5.55
C GLU A 22 -15.41 7.82 7.05
N GLY A 23 -15.71 6.64 7.61
CA GLY A 23 -15.87 6.45 9.05
C GLY A 23 -14.62 6.83 9.83
N ASN A 24 -13.45 6.43 9.34
CA ASN A 24 -12.16 6.83 9.90
C ASN A 24 -12.01 8.36 9.94
N LEU A 25 -12.32 9.05 8.86
CA LEU A 25 -12.25 10.52 8.81
C LEU A 25 -13.21 11.16 9.81
N LYS A 26 -14.46 10.72 9.89
CA LYS A 26 -15.45 11.23 10.85
C LYS A 26 -15.00 11.08 12.30
N ILE A 27 -14.36 9.98 12.65
CA ILE A 27 -13.80 9.75 13.98
C ILE A 27 -12.77 10.82 14.33
N TRP A 28 -11.80 11.08 13.42
CA TRP A 28 -10.76 12.06 13.67
C TRP A 28 -11.24 13.51 13.59
N GLU A 29 -12.29 13.79 12.80
CA GLU A 29 -12.97 15.09 12.82
C GLU A 29 -13.61 15.37 14.20
N THR A 30 -14.29 14.36 14.75
CA THR A 30 -14.88 14.46 16.09
C THR A 30 -13.79 14.67 17.14
N ALA A 31 -12.73 13.87 17.11
CA ALA A 31 -11.60 14.03 18.01
C ALA A 31 -10.95 15.42 17.91
N TYR A 32 -10.82 15.96 16.70
CA TYR A 32 -10.24 17.30 16.49
C TYR A 32 -11.14 18.42 16.99
N SER A 33 -12.46 18.26 16.91
CA SER A 33 -13.39 19.24 17.49
C SER A 33 -13.27 19.32 19.03
N GLU A 34 -12.97 18.19 19.68
CA GLU A 34 -12.80 18.12 21.14
C GLU A 34 -11.40 18.53 21.60
N PHE A 35 -10.37 18.13 20.86
CA PHE A 35 -8.95 18.31 21.20
C PHE A 35 -8.12 18.96 20.08
N PRO A 36 -8.45 20.18 19.64
CA PRO A 36 -7.84 20.78 18.43
C PRO A 36 -6.36 21.16 18.61
N ARG A 37 -5.83 21.10 19.83
CA ARG A 37 -4.43 21.42 20.14
C ARG A 37 -3.56 20.19 20.44
N ASP A 38 -4.14 19.00 20.48
CA ASP A 38 -3.40 17.77 20.75
C ASP A 38 -2.72 17.26 19.47
N CYS A 39 -1.39 17.13 19.52
CA CYS A 39 -0.60 16.72 18.36
C CYS A 39 -0.94 15.28 17.87
N ARG A 40 -1.40 14.40 18.75
CA ARG A 40 -1.82 13.04 18.38
C ARG A 40 -3.10 13.09 17.54
N VAL A 41 -4.04 13.96 17.93
CA VAL A 41 -5.30 14.16 17.21
C VAL A 41 -5.05 14.84 15.86
N MET A 42 -4.21 15.88 15.81
CA MET A 42 -3.79 16.51 14.54
C MET A 42 -3.15 15.50 13.60
N SER A 43 -2.25 14.65 14.12
CA SER A 43 -1.61 13.59 13.33
C SER A 43 -2.62 12.57 12.81
N GLY A 44 -3.56 12.15 13.65
CA GLY A 44 -4.63 11.20 13.26
C GLY A 44 -5.53 11.76 12.16
N LEU A 45 -5.99 13.01 12.32
CA LEU A 45 -6.81 13.68 11.29
C LEU A 45 -6.06 13.84 9.97
N MET A 46 -4.81 14.26 10.03
CA MET A 46 -3.97 14.39 8.83
C MET A 46 -3.79 13.04 8.11
N GLN A 47 -3.57 11.96 8.84
CA GLN A 47 -3.47 10.61 8.27
C GLN A 47 -4.81 10.15 7.68
N ALA A 48 -5.94 10.44 8.33
CA ALA A 48 -7.27 10.11 7.83
C ALA A 48 -7.60 10.84 6.52
N LEU A 49 -7.23 12.12 6.43
CA LEU A 49 -7.33 12.90 5.18
C LEU A 49 -6.48 12.30 4.04
N ASN A 50 -5.32 11.71 4.36
CA ASN A 50 -4.45 11.03 3.37
C ASN A 50 -4.93 9.62 3.01
N ALA A 51 -5.69 8.95 3.88
CA ALA A 51 -6.13 7.57 3.65
C ALA A 51 -7.10 7.44 2.48
N GLU A 52 -7.92 8.45 2.24
CA GLU A 52 -8.79 8.53 1.08
C GLU A 52 -7.97 8.90 -0.17
N LYS A 53 -7.54 7.91 -0.93
CA LYS A 53 -6.77 8.11 -2.16
C LYS A 53 -7.66 8.58 -3.31
N ILE A 54 -8.08 9.82 -3.28
CA ILE A 54 -8.63 10.52 -4.44
C ILE A 54 -7.46 11.20 -5.17
N TYR A 55 -7.17 10.75 -6.38
CA TYR A 55 -6.11 11.36 -7.18
C TYR A 55 -6.69 12.03 -8.42
N PRO A 56 -6.35 13.28 -8.70
CA PRO A 56 -5.53 14.17 -7.86
C PRO A 56 -6.24 14.55 -6.54
N CYS A 57 -5.45 14.77 -5.48
CA CYS A 57 -5.98 15.17 -4.19
C CYS A 57 -6.78 16.50 -4.34
N PRO A 58 -8.06 16.58 -3.88
CA PRO A 58 -8.82 17.81 -3.94
C PRO A 58 -8.08 18.96 -3.22
N ARG A 59 -8.06 20.14 -3.83
CA ARG A 59 -7.27 21.28 -3.36
C ARG A 59 -7.61 21.65 -1.91
N GLU A 60 -8.87 21.69 -1.55
CA GLU A 60 -9.32 21.99 -0.19
C GLU A 60 -8.76 20.99 0.84
N ARG A 61 -8.77 19.71 0.49
CA ARG A 61 -8.18 18.65 1.32
C ARG A 61 -6.68 18.82 1.47
N ALA A 62 -5.98 19.07 0.38
CA ALA A 62 -4.53 19.28 0.40
C ALA A 62 -4.16 20.52 1.24
N GLU A 63 -4.88 21.61 1.11
CA GLU A 63 -4.69 22.84 1.93
C GLU A 63 -4.90 22.54 3.43
N ARG A 64 -5.88 21.70 3.77
CA ARG A 64 -6.13 21.29 5.15
C ARG A 64 -5.02 20.39 5.72
N ILE A 65 -4.51 19.44 4.92
CA ILE A 65 -3.35 18.62 5.27
C ILE A 65 -2.14 19.50 5.50
N ILE A 66 -1.91 20.51 4.65
CA ILE A 66 -0.81 21.46 4.77
C ILE A 66 -0.90 22.22 6.09
N GLN A 67 -2.05 22.79 6.42
CA GLN A 67 -2.24 23.52 7.67
C GLN A 67 -1.95 22.65 8.90
N LEU A 68 -2.49 21.43 8.94
CA LEU A 68 -2.25 20.49 10.04
C LEU A 68 -0.79 20.05 10.12
N GLY A 69 -0.16 19.75 8.98
CA GLY A 69 1.21 19.28 8.93
C GLY A 69 2.22 20.35 9.36
N GLU A 70 2.07 21.58 8.88
CA GLU A 70 2.93 22.70 9.27
C GLU A 70 2.77 23.03 10.76
N LEU A 71 1.54 23.02 11.27
CA LEU A 71 1.27 23.21 12.69
C LEU A 71 1.88 22.09 13.55
N LEU A 72 1.81 20.86 13.07
CA LEU A 72 2.39 19.70 13.76
C LEU A 72 3.93 19.80 13.82
N LEU A 73 4.57 20.21 12.73
CA LEU A 73 6.03 20.45 12.71
C LEU A 73 6.48 21.55 13.67
N GLN A 74 5.64 22.56 13.91
CA GLN A 74 5.93 23.64 14.86
C GLN A 74 5.75 23.19 16.32
N LYS A 75 4.77 22.33 16.62
CA LYS A 75 4.35 22.01 17.99
C LYS A 75 4.88 20.68 18.51
N SER A 76 5.00 19.68 17.65
CA SER A 76 5.39 18.34 18.09
C SER A 76 6.90 18.19 18.20
N THR A 77 7.35 17.61 19.29
CA THR A 77 8.72 17.11 19.50
C THR A 77 8.83 15.60 19.23
N ASP A 78 7.71 14.91 19.02
CA ASP A 78 7.69 13.49 18.71
C ASP A 78 8.16 13.22 17.29
N CYS A 79 9.24 12.45 17.16
CA CYS A 79 9.87 12.16 15.87
C CYS A 79 8.92 11.43 14.89
N THR A 80 8.05 10.54 15.38
CA THR A 80 7.11 9.79 14.55
C THR A 80 6.05 10.70 13.94
N GLN A 81 5.48 11.61 14.78
CA GLN A 81 4.51 12.59 14.32
C GLN A 81 5.13 13.57 13.32
N ARG A 82 6.36 14.01 13.58
CA ARG A 82 7.09 14.91 12.65
C ARG A 82 7.38 14.24 11.31
N GLN A 83 7.82 12.97 11.30
CA GLN A 83 8.04 12.22 10.06
C GLN A 83 6.73 12.02 9.28
N SER A 84 5.64 11.68 9.96
CA SER A 84 4.32 11.58 9.35
C SER A 84 3.85 12.92 8.74
N ALA A 85 4.13 14.04 9.43
CA ALA A 85 3.82 15.36 8.91
C ALA A 85 4.64 15.69 7.65
N LEU A 86 5.95 15.44 7.64
CA LEU A 86 6.80 15.65 6.48
C LEU A 86 6.31 14.85 5.26
N GLN A 87 6.02 13.57 5.44
CA GLN A 87 5.49 12.73 4.38
C GLN A 87 4.16 13.26 3.83
N SER A 88 3.24 13.64 4.70
CA SER A 88 1.93 14.16 4.31
C SER A 88 2.03 15.50 3.57
N LEU A 89 2.94 16.37 3.99
CA LEU A 89 3.24 17.64 3.31
C LEU A 89 3.81 17.40 1.92
N CYS A 90 4.72 16.42 1.74
CA CYS A 90 5.22 16.06 0.43
C CYS A 90 4.06 15.68 -0.52
N TYR A 91 3.15 14.81 -0.07
CA TYR A 91 2.01 14.39 -0.90
C TYR A 91 1.01 15.52 -1.17
N ALA A 92 0.72 16.35 -0.17
CA ALA A 92 -0.23 17.45 -0.35
C ALA A 92 0.32 18.54 -1.28
N TYR A 93 1.61 18.83 -1.20
CA TYR A 93 2.26 19.81 -2.08
C TYR A 93 2.59 19.28 -3.48
N GLU A 94 2.63 17.97 -3.71
CA GLU A 94 3.02 17.38 -5.00
C GLU A 94 2.24 17.98 -6.19
N THR A 95 0.96 18.25 -6.01
CA THR A 95 0.08 18.80 -7.06
C THR A 95 -0.08 20.32 -7.00
N ILE A 96 0.30 20.97 -5.90
CA ILE A 96 0.11 22.41 -5.67
C ILE A 96 1.40 23.19 -5.92
N ASP A 97 2.50 22.73 -5.31
CA ASP A 97 3.79 23.39 -5.35
C ASP A 97 4.92 22.36 -5.21
N LYS A 98 5.40 21.88 -6.33
CA LYS A 98 6.45 20.86 -6.39
C LYS A 98 7.74 21.26 -5.67
N THR A 99 8.07 22.57 -5.66
CA THR A 99 9.26 23.07 -4.96
C THR A 99 9.13 22.88 -3.45
N LYS A 100 7.96 23.19 -2.90
CA LYS A 100 7.68 22.94 -1.49
C LYS A 100 7.63 21.45 -1.17
N ALA A 101 7.06 20.62 -2.06
CA ALA A 101 7.06 19.16 -1.87
C ALA A 101 8.50 18.64 -1.74
N LEU A 102 9.42 19.06 -2.61
CA LEU A 102 10.83 18.69 -2.55
C LEU A 102 11.51 19.24 -1.29
N TYR A 103 11.23 20.49 -0.90
CA TYR A 103 11.74 21.06 0.35
C TYR A 103 11.40 20.19 1.56
N TYR A 104 10.14 19.72 1.69
CA TYR A 104 9.76 18.86 2.80
C TYR A 104 10.35 17.45 2.68
N ALA A 105 10.58 16.94 1.47
CA ALA A 105 11.28 15.68 1.25
C ALA A 105 12.75 15.76 1.71
N ASP A 106 13.42 16.87 1.45
CA ASP A 106 14.82 17.10 1.87
C ASP A 106 14.99 17.24 3.40
N LEU A 107 13.89 17.47 4.14
CA LEU A 107 13.89 17.45 5.61
C LEU A 107 13.73 16.03 6.20
N CYS A 108 13.43 15.04 5.37
CA CYS A 108 13.40 13.65 5.81
C CYS A 108 14.82 13.11 6.00
N GLY A 109 14.99 12.15 6.90
CA GLY A 109 16.29 11.53 7.12
C GLY A 109 16.77 10.69 5.93
N ASP A 110 18.08 10.64 5.75
CA ASP A 110 18.72 9.80 4.74
C ASP A 110 18.38 8.33 4.91
N PHE A 111 18.31 7.61 3.79
CA PHE A 111 17.98 6.20 3.76
C PHE A 111 18.85 5.33 4.69
N TYR A 112 20.16 5.59 4.76
CA TYR A 112 21.10 4.82 5.61
C TYR A 112 21.01 5.17 7.10
N ALA A 113 20.45 6.31 7.45
CA ALA A 113 20.27 6.75 8.83
C ALA A 113 18.86 6.44 9.37
N THR A 114 18.11 5.56 8.72
CA THR A 114 16.78 5.17 9.19
C THR A 114 16.87 4.35 10.48
N LYS A 115 15.86 4.48 11.35
CA LYS A 115 15.72 3.66 12.56
C LYS A 115 15.87 2.17 12.26
N GLN A 116 15.25 1.70 11.18
CA GLN A 116 15.29 0.30 10.77
C GLN A 116 16.70 -0.12 10.38
N GLY A 117 17.38 0.66 9.52
CA GLY A 117 18.76 0.39 9.10
C GLY A 117 19.74 0.35 10.26
N LEU A 118 19.65 1.33 11.18
CA LEU A 118 20.53 1.37 12.37
C LEU A 118 20.30 0.17 13.30
N ARG A 119 19.04 -0.26 13.50
CA ARG A 119 18.75 -1.44 14.33
C ARG A 119 19.38 -2.72 13.81
N THR A 120 19.55 -2.89 12.51
CA THR A 120 20.22 -4.07 11.93
C THR A 120 21.71 -4.15 12.27
N GLN A 121 22.33 -3.01 12.62
CA GLN A 121 23.75 -2.91 12.98
C GLN A 121 24.00 -2.97 14.48
N ILE A 122 22.98 -2.67 15.28
CA ILE A 122 23.11 -2.55 16.76
C ILE A 122 22.63 -3.80 17.48
N LEU A 123 21.60 -4.47 16.93
CA LEU A 123 20.97 -5.63 17.59
C LEU A 123 21.68 -6.92 17.19
N ASP A 124 21.85 -7.80 18.17
CA ASP A 124 22.43 -9.13 18.01
C ASP A 124 21.39 -10.24 18.26
N GLY A 125 21.80 -11.49 18.03
CA GLY A 125 20.99 -12.68 18.29
C GLY A 125 19.65 -12.71 17.53
N GLU A 126 18.62 -13.29 18.10
CA GLU A 126 17.30 -13.43 17.48
C GLU A 126 16.63 -12.06 17.17
N GLU A 127 16.86 -11.05 17.99
CA GLU A 127 16.34 -9.70 17.71
C GLU A 127 17.06 -9.06 16.53
N GLY A 128 18.38 -9.26 16.42
CA GLY A 128 19.17 -8.79 15.28
C GLY A 128 18.72 -9.45 13.97
N VAL A 129 18.55 -10.78 13.97
CA VAL A 129 18.04 -11.50 12.80
C VAL A 129 16.66 -10.98 12.39
N ARG A 130 15.75 -10.81 13.35
CA ARG A 130 14.41 -10.27 13.08
C ARG A 130 14.45 -8.85 12.52
N ALA A 131 15.32 -8.00 13.05
CA ALA A 131 15.51 -6.64 12.54
C ALA A 131 16.02 -6.65 11.09
N CYS A 132 17.00 -7.51 10.77
CA CYS A 132 17.51 -7.70 9.42
C CYS A 132 16.42 -8.19 8.46
N GLN A 133 15.65 -9.21 8.83
CA GLN A 133 14.58 -9.75 7.99
C GLN A 133 13.46 -8.72 7.75
N SER A 134 13.05 -7.98 8.77
CA SER A 134 12.05 -6.92 8.64
C SER A 134 12.53 -5.78 7.73
N TYR A 135 13.79 -5.40 7.85
CA TYR A 135 14.36 -4.36 6.99
C TYR A 135 14.51 -4.84 5.54
N LEU A 136 15.01 -6.08 5.34
CA LEU A 136 15.10 -6.70 4.02
C LEU A 136 13.72 -6.75 3.32
N GLN A 137 12.68 -7.17 4.04
CA GLN A 137 11.31 -7.19 3.54
C GLN A 137 10.88 -5.80 3.05
N SER A 138 11.13 -4.75 3.84
CA SER A 138 10.80 -3.37 3.47
C SER A 138 11.60 -2.88 2.26
N LEU A 139 12.89 -3.25 2.16
CA LEU A 139 13.76 -2.89 1.04
C LEU A 139 13.31 -3.54 -0.27
N ILE A 140 12.99 -4.84 -0.24
CA ILE A 140 12.52 -5.58 -1.41
C ILE A 140 11.17 -5.01 -1.89
N GLN A 141 10.25 -4.71 -0.99
CA GLN A 141 9.00 -4.06 -1.35
C GLN A 141 9.24 -2.68 -1.98
N ALA A 142 10.07 -1.85 -1.36
CA ALA A 142 10.41 -0.53 -1.88
C ALA A 142 11.07 -0.63 -3.27
N ALA A 143 11.98 -1.57 -3.49
CA ALA A 143 12.62 -1.82 -4.78
C ALA A 143 11.59 -2.22 -5.85
N ALA A 144 10.70 -3.18 -5.54
CA ALA A 144 9.64 -3.61 -6.45
C ALA A 144 8.70 -2.44 -6.83
N MET A 145 8.22 -1.69 -5.84
CA MET A 145 7.37 -0.52 -6.08
C MET A 145 8.08 0.56 -6.91
N THR A 146 9.34 0.84 -6.61
CA THR A 146 10.14 1.88 -7.30
C THR A 146 10.41 1.49 -8.75
N ALA A 147 10.71 0.21 -9.03
CA ALA A 147 10.90 -0.28 -10.40
C ALA A 147 9.66 -0.02 -11.25
N VAL A 148 8.47 -0.37 -10.75
CA VAL A 148 7.20 -0.13 -11.47
C VAL A 148 6.91 1.37 -11.56
N ALA A 149 7.04 2.14 -10.47
CA ALA A 149 6.79 3.57 -10.45
C ALA A 149 7.69 4.34 -11.43
N SER A 150 8.93 3.89 -11.65
CA SER A 150 9.84 4.53 -12.60
C SER A 150 9.26 4.59 -14.02
N THR A 151 8.46 3.60 -14.41
CA THR A 151 7.83 3.51 -15.74
C THR A 151 6.66 4.46 -15.95
N THR A 152 6.20 5.12 -14.89
CA THR A 152 5.10 6.11 -14.94
C THR A 152 5.58 7.56 -14.96
N LYS A 153 6.86 7.80 -14.73
CA LYS A 153 7.42 9.16 -14.63
C LYS A 153 7.68 9.83 -15.99
N VAL A 154 7.95 9.00 -17.00
CA VAL A 154 8.11 9.43 -18.40
C VAL A 154 7.48 8.40 -19.32
N PRO A 155 7.07 8.75 -20.53
CA PRO A 155 6.64 7.76 -21.53
C PRO A 155 7.77 6.73 -21.79
N VAL A 156 7.47 5.47 -21.57
CA VAL A 156 8.39 4.34 -21.84
C VAL A 156 7.72 3.33 -22.74
N SER A 157 8.50 2.46 -23.38
CA SER A 157 7.98 1.37 -24.20
C SER A 157 7.19 0.36 -23.32
N ARG A 158 6.32 -0.42 -23.97
CA ARG A 158 5.55 -1.47 -23.29
C ARG A 158 6.47 -2.56 -22.74
N GLU A 159 7.49 -2.93 -23.51
CA GLU A 159 8.49 -3.93 -23.13
C GLU A 159 9.14 -3.53 -21.79
N LYS A 160 9.50 -2.25 -21.64
CA LYS A 160 10.08 -1.75 -20.39
C LYS A 160 9.09 -1.81 -19.21
N ARG A 161 7.79 -1.57 -19.45
CA ARG A 161 6.78 -1.75 -18.40
C ARG A 161 6.61 -3.21 -18.01
N ILE A 162 6.59 -4.11 -18.99
CA ILE A 162 6.53 -5.56 -18.75
C ILE A 162 7.75 -6.00 -17.94
N GLU A 163 8.94 -5.60 -18.34
CA GLU A 163 10.19 -5.92 -17.64
C GLU A 163 10.18 -5.43 -16.18
N ALA A 164 9.75 -4.20 -15.93
CA ALA A 164 9.65 -3.66 -14.58
C ALA A 164 8.64 -4.42 -13.70
N LEU A 165 7.51 -4.85 -14.28
CA LEU A 165 6.50 -5.65 -13.57
C LEU A 165 7.03 -7.06 -13.27
N GLN A 166 7.71 -7.71 -14.22
CA GLN A 166 8.35 -9.01 -14.02
C GLN A 166 9.43 -8.92 -12.94
N PHE A 167 10.29 -7.90 -12.99
CA PHE A 167 11.30 -7.66 -11.97
C PHE A 167 10.67 -7.51 -10.56
N ALA A 168 9.59 -6.75 -10.44
CA ALA A 168 8.90 -6.58 -9.17
C ALA A 168 8.30 -7.90 -8.64
N ILE A 169 7.72 -8.70 -9.53
CA ILE A 169 7.18 -10.04 -9.22
C ILE A 169 8.32 -10.96 -8.76
N ASP A 170 9.42 -11.01 -9.50
CA ASP A 170 10.56 -11.89 -9.22
C ASP A 170 11.20 -11.58 -7.87
N LEU A 171 11.35 -10.29 -7.51
CA LEU A 171 11.86 -9.87 -6.21
C LEU A 171 11.01 -10.43 -5.06
N LEU A 172 9.68 -10.28 -5.13
CA LEU A 172 8.78 -10.77 -4.09
C LEU A 172 8.74 -12.29 -4.06
N GLN A 173 8.67 -12.97 -5.20
CA GLN A 173 8.66 -14.42 -5.27
C GLN A 173 9.98 -15.04 -4.78
N ARG A 174 11.12 -14.36 -4.99
CA ARG A 174 12.40 -14.81 -4.49
C ARG A 174 12.53 -14.65 -2.97
N LEU A 175 12.00 -13.57 -2.41
CA LEU A 175 11.96 -13.37 -0.97
C LEU A 175 11.08 -14.44 -0.29
N TYR A 176 9.92 -14.74 -0.88
CA TYR A 176 8.94 -15.73 -0.41
C TYR A 176 9.01 -17.00 -1.26
N SER A 177 10.18 -17.67 -1.27
CA SER A 177 10.48 -18.78 -2.17
C SER A 177 9.58 -20.02 -1.99
N ASP A 178 8.92 -20.13 -0.86
CA ASP A 178 7.94 -21.19 -0.54
C ASP A 178 6.48 -20.83 -0.93
N GLY A 179 6.27 -19.61 -1.43
CA GLY A 179 4.96 -19.09 -1.84
C GLY A 179 4.09 -18.56 -0.68
N ASN A 180 4.57 -18.59 0.56
CA ASN A 180 3.90 -17.97 1.71
C ASN A 180 4.18 -16.46 1.75
N VAL A 181 3.43 -15.70 0.96
CA VAL A 181 3.65 -14.27 0.71
C VAL A 181 3.03 -13.40 1.82
N GLY A 182 2.10 -13.92 2.59
CA GLY A 182 1.45 -13.23 3.70
C GLY A 182 0.84 -11.88 3.26
N PHE A 183 1.29 -10.80 3.89
CA PHE A 183 0.80 -9.44 3.65
C PHE A 183 0.97 -8.95 2.20
N TYR A 184 1.97 -9.44 1.46
CA TYR A 184 2.30 -8.95 0.11
C TYR A 184 1.51 -9.62 -1.02
N THR A 185 0.50 -10.42 -0.71
CA THR A 185 -0.45 -10.97 -1.70
C THR A 185 -1.12 -9.88 -2.54
N LEU A 186 -1.47 -8.74 -1.94
CA LEU A 186 -2.04 -7.59 -2.65
C LEU A 186 -1.09 -7.02 -3.71
N ASP A 187 0.20 -6.88 -3.39
CA ASP A 187 1.18 -6.33 -4.32
C ASP A 187 1.37 -7.28 -5.51
N LEU A 188 1.51 -8.58 -5.29
CA LEU A 188 1.59 -9.56 -6.37
C LEU A 188 0.31 -9.63 -7.20
N CYS A 189 -0.87 -9.55 -6.57
CA CYS A 189 -2.14 -9.46 -7.29
C CYS A 189 -2.15 -8.27 -8.26
N ARG A 190 -1.72 -7.10 -7.80
CA ARG A 190 -1.64 -5.87 -8.61
C ARG A 190 -0.63 -5.97 -9.74
N TYR A 191 0.57 -6.48 -9.46
CA TYR A 191 1.61 -6.59 -10.50
C TYR A 191 1.19 -7.56 -11.60
N TYR A 192 0.60 -8.71 -11.26
CA TYR A 192 0.06 -9.63 -12.24
C TYR A 192 -1.14 -9.07 -13.01
N LEU A 193 -2.00 -8.28 -12.36
CA LEU A 193 -3.10 -7.59 -13.02
C LEU A 193 -2.59 -6.59 -14.06
N TRP A 194 -1.61 -5.76 -13.71
CA TRP A 194 -1.00 -4.82 -14.64
C TRP A 194 -0.23 -5.51 -15.75
N LEU A 195 0.45 -6.62 -15.45
CA LEU A 195 1.11 -7.45 -16.45
C LEU A 195 0.10 -8.03 -17.46
N ALA A 196 -1.07 -8.48 -16.98
CA ALA A 196 -2.15 -8.95 -17.85
C ALA A 196 -2.67 -7.82 -18.76
N VAL A 197 -2.78 -6.62 -18.26
CA VAL A 197 -3.18 -5.43 -19.03
C VAL A 197 -2.16 -5.11 -20.14
N GLU A 198 -0.87 -5.21 -19.85
CA GLU A 198 0.17 -4.96 -20.87
C GLU A 198 0.17 -6.04 -21.95
N TYR A 199 0.00 -7.32 -21.59
CA TYR A 199 -0.11 -8.41 -22.56
C TYR A 199 -1.42 -8.34 -23.36
N ALA A 200 -2.54 -7.99 -22.74
CA ALA A 200 -3.81 -7.79 -23.43
C ALA A 200 -3.73 -6.69 -24.49
N ALA A 201 -2.97 -5.63 -24.20
CA ALA A 201 -2.80 -4.53 -25.16
C ALA A 201 -1.97 -4.89 -26.43
N ILE A 202 -1.29 -6.04 -26.44
CA ILE A 202 -0.64 -6.62 -27.62
C ILE A 202 -1.35 -7.88 -28.13
N VAL A 203 -2.53 -8.16 -27.61
CA VAL A 203 -3.37 -9.30 -28.00
C VAL A 203 -2.67 -10.65 -27.78
N ASP A 204 -1.77 -10.76 -26.80
CA ASP A 204 -1.13 -12.02 -26.42
C ASP A 204 -2.04 -12.79 -25.45
N CYS A 205 -2.88 -13.64 -25.99
CA CYS A 205 -3.89 -14.38 -25.23
C CYS A 205 -3.26 -15.30 -24.18
N GLU A 206 -2.20 -16.01 -24.53
CA GLU A 206 -1.56 -16.98 -23.63
C GLU A 206 -0.97 -16.30 -22.39
N LYS A 207 -0.14 -15.26 -22.61
CA LYS A 207 0.48 -14.52 -21.52
C LYS A 207 -0.53 -13.73 -20.69
N THR A 208 -1.59 -13.21 -21.31
CA THR A 208 -2.68 -12.54 -20.59
C THR A 208 -3.38 -13.52 -19.64
N LEU A 209 -3.75 -14.71 -20.13
CA LEU A 209 -4.39 -15.74 -19.30
C LEU A 209 -3.47 -16.26 -18.21
N PHE A 210 -2.18 -16.41 -18.48
CA PHE A 210 -1.18 -16.76 -17.48
C PHE A 210 -1.15 -15.71 -16.35
N ALA A 211 -1.01 -14.45 -16.70
CA ALA A 211 -0.96 -13.36 -15.72
C ALA A 211 -2.28 -13.23 -14.93
N LEU A 212 -3.45 -13.33 -15.59
CA LEU A 212 -4.76 -13.32 -14.91
C LEU A 212 -4.94 -14.51 -13.97
N SER A 213 -4.41 -15.69 -14.32
CA SER A 213 -4.49 -16.88 -13.46
C SER A 213 -3.72 -16.67 -12.14
N TRP A 214 -2.53 -16.10 -12.21
CA TRP A 214 -1.76 -15.74 -11.02
C TRP A 214 -2.40 -14.60 -10.23
N CYS A 215 -2.90 -13.59 -10.93
CA CYS A 215 -3.67 -12.51 -10.30
C CYS A 215 -4.86 -13.05 -9.49
N CYS A 216 -5.67 -13.93 -10.09
CA CYS A 216 -6.79 -14.58 -9.43
C CYS A 216 -6.34 -15.40 -8.21
N ARG A 217 -5.26 -16.18 -8.33
CA ARG A 217 -4.67 -16.94 -7.21
C ARG A 217 -4.32 -16.05 -6.02
N TYR A 218 -3.65 -14.92 -6.28
CA TYR A 218 -3.28 -13.98 -5.21
C TYR A 218 -4.47 -13.20 -4.66
N ALA A 219 -5.48 -12.89 -5.48
CA ALA A 219 -6.71 -12.28 -5.00
C ALA A 219 -7.47 -13.19 -4.01
N LEU A 220 -7.53 -14.49 -4.30
CA LEU A 220 -8.11 -15.47 -3.39
C LEU A 220 -7.28 -15.68 -2.12
N ALA A 221 -5.95 -15.69 -2.24
CA ALA A 221 -5.04 -15.81 -1.11
C ALA A 221 -5.15 -14.61 -0.15
N GLU A 222 -5.31 -13.39 -0.66
CA GLU A 222 -5.55 -12.20 0.17
C GLU A 222 -6.85 -12.33 0.97
N ARG A 223 -7.94 -12.72 0.32
CA ARG A 223 -9.24 -12.91 0.98
C ARG A 223 -9.17 -13.96 2.10
N ASN A 224 -8.47 -15.06 1.87
CA ASN A 224 -8.38 -16.18 2.78
C ASN A 224 -7.20 -16.08 3.76
N SER A 225 -6.47 -14.95 3.77
CA SER A 225 -5.30 -14.78 4.64
C SER A 225 -5.70 -14.82 6.12
N GLN A 226 -4.90 -15.53 6.91
CA GLN A 226 -5.03 -15.67 8.35
C GLN A 226 -3.69 -15.34 9.00
N ASP A 227 -3.66 -15.27 10.32
CA ASP A 227 -2.41 -15.13 11.06
C ASP A 227 -1.48 -16.30 10.74
N ALA A 228 -0.25 -15.98 10.37
CA ALA A 228 0.75 -16.96 9.99
C ALA A 228 2.16 -16.52 10.32
N ALA A 229 3.07 -17.49 10.52
CA ALA A 229 4.48 -17.25 10.46
C ALA A 229 4.98 -17.40 9.01
N TYR A 230 5.91 -16.56 8.60
CA TYR A 230 6.63 -16.80 7.36
C TYR A 230 7.57 -18.00 7.51
N THR A 231 7.75 -18.74 6.44
CA THR A 231 8.54 -19.99 6.42
C THR A 231 9.72 -19.93 5.44
N ALA A 232 9.72 -18.97 4.53
CA ALA A 232 10.86 -18.74 3.63
C ALA A 232 12.11 -18.28 4.43
N PRO A 233 13.33 -18.78 4.13
CA PRO A 233 14.53 -18.59 4.97
C PRO A 233 14.90 -17.13 5.24
N MET A 234 14.57 -16.22 4.33
CA MET A 234 14.90 -14.79 4.49
C MET A 234 13.91 -14.02 5.37
N VAL A 235 12.81 -14.65 5.81
CA VAL A 235 11.71 -14.03 6.59
C VAL A 235 11.15 -14.94 7.69
N ASP A 236 11.80 -16.08 7.99
CA ASP A 236 11.31 -17.13 8.89
C ASP A 236 11.21 -16.72 10.37
N ARG A 237 11.74 -15.55 10.74
CA ARG A 237 11.57 -14.96 12.08
C ARG A 237 10.42 -13.93 12.14
N MET A 238 9.74 -13.70 11.01
CA MET A 238 8.66 -12.75 10.91
C MET A 238 7.29 -13.44 11.04
N LYS A 239 6.33 -12.67 11.53
CA LYS A 239 4.92 -13.11 11.62
C LYS A 239 4.05 -12.10 10.89
N TYR A 240 2.97 -12.60 10.33
CA TYR A 240 1.89 -11.83 9.75
C TYR A 240 0.64 -11.98 10.62
N HIS A 241 0.07 -10.88 11.04
CA HIS A 241 -1.21 -10.83 11.75
C HIS A 241 -2.25 -10.13 10.90
N ARG A 242 -3.36 -10.82 10.63
CA ARG A 242 -4.46 -10.24 9.85
C ARG A 242 -5.00 -8.96 10.47
N ALA A 243 -5.05 -8.89 11.80
CA ALA A 243 -5.48 -7.73 12.55
C ALA A 243 -4.64 -6.47 12.30
N ASP A 244 -3.37 -6.62 11.90
CA ASP A 244 -2.48 -5.49 11.58
C ASP A 244 -2.73 -4.92 10.18
N THR A 245 -3.54 -5.62 9.35
CA THR A 245 -3.83 -5.20 7.98
C THR A 245 -4.87 -4.09 7.97
N VAL A 246 -4.50 -2.96 7.40
CA VAL A 246 -5.41 -1.84 7.15
C VAL A 246 -5.65 -1.69 5.65
N LYS A 247 -6.86 -1.27 5.27
CA LYS A 247 -7.27 -1.04 3.89
C LYS A 247 -7.67 0.42 3.72
N ASN A 248 -7.43 0.95 2.53
CA ASN A 248 -7.93 2.26 2.11
C ASN A 248 -8.93 2.14 0.94
N TYR A 249 -9.58 1.00 0.83
CA TYR A 249 -10.61 0.70 -0.17
C TYR A 249 -11.64 -0.28 0.40
N ALA A 250 -12.88 -0.16 -0.04
CA ALA A 250 -13.92 -1.12 0.29
C ALA A 250 -13.81 -2.39 -0.57
N GLY A 251 -14.17 -3.54 0.00
CA GLY A 251 -14.09 -4.84 -0.66
C GLY A 251 -12.73 -5.52 -0.50
N ASN A 252 -12.42 -6.44 -1.41
CA ASN A 252 -11.20 -7.24 -1.43
C ASN A 252 -10.48 -7.20 -2.79
N CYS A 253 -9.40 -7.97 -2.94
CA CYS A 253 -8.66 -8.02 -4.21
C CYS A 253 -9.52 -8.55 -5.37
N CYS A 254 -10.50 -9.42 -5.14
CA CYS A 254 -11.39 -9.88 -6.21
C CYS A 254 -12.22 -8.72 -6.78
N ASP A 255 -12.74 -7.83 -5.92
CA ASP A 255 -13.45 -6.62 -6.34
C ASP A 255 -12.57 -5.71 -7.19
N MET A 256 -11.30 -5.54 -6.78
CA MET A 256 -10.34 -4.73 -7.53
C MET A 256 -10.10 -5.28 -8.94
N VAL A 257 -9.90 -6.58 -9.06
CA VAL A 257 -9.69 -7.23 -10.37
C VAL A 257 -10.92 -7.13 -11.24
N LEU A 258 -12.11 -7.41 -10.69
CA LEU A 258 -13.39 -7.34 -11.40
C LEU A 258 -13.70 -5.96 -11.96
N LYS A 259 -13.30 -4.89 -11.29
CA LYS A 259 -13.45 -3.52 -11.79
C LYS A 259 -12.65 -3.26 -13.07
N LEU A 260 -11.57 -3.99 -13.30
CA LEU A 260 -10.71 -3.82 -14.48
C LEU A 260 -11.05 -4.78 -15.62
N LEU A 261 -11.60 -5.97 -15.36
CA LEU A 261 -11.92 -6.96 -16.41
C LEU A 261 -12.88 -6.48 -17.52
N PRO A 262 -13.79 -5.48 -17.28
CA PRO A 262 -14.61 -4.90 -18.35
C PRO A 262 -13.82 -4.06 -19.37
N ASP A 263 -12.54 -3.74 -19.13
CA ASP A 263 -11.72 -2.94 -20.03
C ASP A 263 -11.68 -3.58 -21.43
N LYS A 264 -11.84 -2.74 -22.48
CA LYS A 264 -11.86 -3.17 -23.88
C LYS A 264 -10.61 -3.92 -24.34
N ARG A 265 -9.48 -3.76 -23.65
CA ARG A 265 -8.25 -4.51 -23.94
C ARG A 265 -8.43 -6.02 -23.79
N PHE A 266 -9.41 -6.46 -22.98
CA PHE A 266 -9.74 -7.87 -22.80
C PHE A 266 -10.84 -8.40 -23.74
N ASP A 267 -11.39 -7.59 -24.67
CA ASP A 267 -12.53 -7.99 -25.51
C ASP A 267 -12.23 -9.22 -26.37
N PHE A 268 -11.00 -9.34 -26.86
CA PHE A 268 -10.57 -10.46 -27.71
C PHE A 268 -10.60 -11.83 -27.02
N MET A 269 -10.63 -11.86 -25.70
CA MET A 269 -10.59 -13.10 -24.92
C MET A 269 -11.88 -13.39 -24.12
N ARG A 270 -12.93 -12.56 -24.27
CA ARG A 270 -14.19 -12.74 -23.51
C ARG A 270 -14.85 -14.09 -23.75
N GLN A 271 -14.63 -14.72 -24.90
CA GLN A 271 -15.16 -16.03 -25.25
C GLN A 271 -14.25 -17.18 -24.79
N GLU A 272 -13.06 -16.90 -24.30
CA GLU A 272 -12.14 -17.90 -23.80
C GLU A 272 -12.65 -18.52 -22.49
N LYS A 273 -12.81 -19.84 -22.46
CA LYS A 273 -13.32 -20.56 -21.27
C LYS A 273 -12.51 -20.28 -20.02
N LYS A 274 -11.18 -20.16 -20.14
CA LYS A 274 -10.30 -19.85 -18.99
C LYS A 274 -10.59 -18.45 -18.45
N PHE A 275 -10.79 -17.45 -19.32
CA PHE A 275 -11.15 -16.09 -18.90
C PHE A 275 -12.52 -16.06 -18.20
N GLN A 276 -13.52 -16.74 -18.78
CA GLN A 276 -14.86 -16.84 -18.18
C GLN A 276 -14.81 -17.50 -16.80
N ASN A 277 -14.04 -18.58 -16.66
CA ASN A 277 -13.86 -19.26 -15.37
C ASN A 277 -13.18 -18.36 -14.31
N ILE A 278 -12.12 -17.63 -14.70
CA ILE A 278 -11.47 -16.65 -13.80
C ILE A 278 -12.48 -15.60 -13.35
N ASN A 279 -13.26 -15.03 -14.26
CA ASN A 279 -14.28 -14.04 -13.94
C ASN A 279 -15.35 -14.60 -12.97
N GLU A 280 -15.80 -15.83 -13.21
CA GLU A 280 -16.77 -16.51 -12.33
C GLU A 280 -16.21 -16.75 -10.92
N ILE A 281 -14.97 -17.24 -10.82
CA ILE A 281 -14.28 -17.44 -9.54
C ILE A 281 -14.17 -16.14 -8.77
N LEU A 282 -13.73 -15.06 -9.42
CA LEU A 282 -13.59 -13.74 -8.80
C LEU A 282 -14.94 -13.23 -8.31
N ARG A 283 -16.01 -13.32 -9.13
CA ARG A 283 -17.38 -12.88 -8.74
C ARG A 283 -17.91 -13.63 -7.51
N LYS A 284 -17.69 -14.93 -7.42
CA LYS A 284 -18.10 -15.73 -6.26
C LYS A 284 -17.37 -15.35 -4.97
N ASN A 285 -16.22 -14.66 -5.09
CA ASN A 285 -15.35 -14.34 -3.96
C ASN A 285 -15.24 -12.81 -3.69
N ALA A 286 -15.90 -12.00 -4.46
CA ALA A 286 -16.00 -10.56 -4.24
C ALA A 286 -16.95 -10.22 -3.08
N GLU A 287 -16.74 -9.08 -2.43
CA GLU A 287 -17.53 -8.59 -1.29
C GLU A 287 -18.51 -7.48 -1.68
N CYS A 288 -18.19 -6.72 -2.75
CA CYS A 288 -18.92 -5.51 -3.16
C CYS A 288 -19.55 -5.60 -4.55
N VAL A 289 -19.54 -6.78 -5.20
CA VAL A 289 -20.09 -6.97 -6.55
C VAL A 289 -21.37 -7.81 -6.50
#